data_47965ba8ea2846eed39f55dfa09c12a2
#
_entry.id   47965ba8ea2846eed39f55dfa09c12a2
#
_cell.length_a   1.000
_cell.length_b   1.000
_cell.length_c   1.000
_cell.angle_alpha   90.00
_cell.angle_beta   90.00
_cell.angle_gamma   90.00
#
_symmetry.space_group_name_H-M   'P 1'
#
loop_
_entity.id
_entity.type
_entity.pdbx_description
1 polymer ?
#
loop_
_entity_poly.entity_id
_entity_poly.type
_entity_poly.pdbx_seq_one_letter_code
_entity_poly.pdbx_strand_id
1 'polypeptide(L)'
;MYDAIIIGAGVTGCAIARELSRYQLNILVLEKEEDVCCGTSKANSAIIHAGHDAKPGSLKARFNVRGNELMDQLSADLNFPFTRNGSLVLCF
;
A
#
# COMPACT_ATOMS: atom_id res chain seq x y z
N MET A 1 12.12 0.66 25.22
CA MET A 1 11.12 -0.35 24.81
C MET A 1 10.35 0.19 23.62
N TYR A 2 10.05 -0.65 22.66
CA TYR A 2 9.24 -0.28 21.49
C TYR A 2 7.77 -0.58 21.73
N ASP A 3 6.89 0.33 21.33
CA ASP A 3 5.44 0.15 21.42
C ASP A 3 4.94 -0.73 20.26
N ALA A 4 5.60 -0.66 19.11
CA ALA A 4 5.31 -1.49 17.94
C ALA A 4 6.58 -1.85 17.18
N ILE A 5 6.61 -3.07 16.66
CA ILE A 5 7.67 -3.55 15.77
C ILE A 5 7.02 -3.99 14.46
N ILE A 6 7.48 -3.43 13.36
CA ILE A 6 7.03 -3.76 12.01
C ILE A 6 8.12 -4.62 11.35
N ILE A 7 7.76 -5.80 10.91
CA ILE A 7 8.68 -6.72 10.24
C ILE A 7 8.42 -6.65 8.73
N GLY A 8 9.40 -6.11 8.03
CA GLY A 8 9.37 -5.87 6.59
C GLY A 8 9.11 -4.42 6.22
N ALA A 9 9.98 -3.86 5.39
CA ALA A 9 9.89 -2.49 4.87
C ALA A 9 9.49 -2.45 3.40
N GLY A 10 8.55 -3.29 3.00
CA GLY A 10 7.81 -3.17 1.75
C GLY A 10 6.74 -2.07 1.85
N VAL A 11 5.94 -1.87 0.80
CA VAL A 11 4.90 -0.83 0.78
C VAL A 11 3.93 -0.93 1.96
N THR A 12 3.56 -2.13 2.36
CA THR A 12 2.63 -2.35 3.48
C THR A 12 3.26 -1.92 4.80
N GLY A 13 4.47 -2.38 5.11
CA GLY A 13 5.17 -2.01 6.34
C GLY A 13 5.45 -0.52 6.42
N CYS A 14 5.88 0.08 5.33
CA CYS A 14 6.12 1.52 5.24
C CYS A 14 4.82 2.33 5.42
N ALA A 15 3.71 1.90 4.83
CA ALA A 15 2.42 2.57 5.00
C ALA A 15 1.93 2.50 6.45
N ILE A 16 2.09 1.35 7.13
CA ILE A 16 1.75 1.19 8.53
C ILE A 16 2.64 2.08 9.41
N ALA A 17 3.95 2.10 9.15
CA ALA A 17 4.88 2.95 9.90
C ALA A 17 4.50 4.44 9.76
N ARG A 18 4.15 4.86 8.53
CA ARG A 18 3.69 6.23 8.27
C ARG A 18 2.42 6.58 9.09
N GLU A 19 1.43 5.71 9.09
CA GLU A 19 0.22 5.95 9.87
C GLU A 19 0.48 5.97 11.37
N LEU A 20 1.29 5.04 11.89
CA LEU A 20 1.65 5.00 13.30
C LEU A 20 2.51 6.20 13.73
N SER A 21 3.25 6.81 12.80
CA SER A 21 4.07 8.00 13.10
C SER A 21 3.26 9.24 13.49
N ARG A 22 1.94 9.21 13.29
CA ARG A 22 1.03 10.26 13.74
C ARG A 22 0.80 10.25 15.26
N TYR A 23 1.23 9.20 15.92
CA TYR A 23 1.06 9.00 17.36
C TYR A 23 2.42 9.08 18.07
N GLN A 24 2.40 9.38 19.37
CA GLN A 24 3.62 9.38 20.19
C GLN A 24 3.99 7.94 20.59
N LEU A 25 4.54 7.20 19.63
CA LEU A 25 4.93 5.80 19.77
C LEU A 25 6.38 5.60 19.40
N ASN A 26 7.05 4.71 20.12
CA ASN A 26 8.37 4.21 19.72
C ASN A 26 8.17 3.04 18.76
N ILE A 27 8.47 3.25 17.50
CA ILE A 27 8.25 2.28 16.42
C ILE A 27 9.61 1.81 15.90
N LEU A 28 9.75 0.49 15.74
CA LEU A 28 10.90 -0.11 15.09
C LEU A 28 10.44 -0.80 13.80
N VAL A 29 11.11 -0.52 12.69
CA VAL A 29 10.93 -1.24 11.44
C VAL A 29 12.16 -2.10 11.19
N LEU A 30 11.96 -3.40 11.02
CA LEU A 30 13.01 -4.37 10.72
C LEU A 30 12.89 -4.81 9.27
N GLU A 31 14.00 -4.71 8.54
CA GLU A 31 14.12 -5.21 7.16
C GLU A 31 15.32 -6.14 7.06
N LYS A 32 15.13 -7.28 6.41
CA LYS A 32 16.19 -8.28 6.23
C LYS A 32 17.17 -7.94 5.11
N GLU A 33 16.72 -7.14 4.15
CA GLU A 33 17.53 -6.71 3.02
C GLU A 33 18.26 -5.40 3.34
N GLU A 34 19.16 -5.01 2.47
CA GLU A 34 19.98 -3.81 2.63
C GLU A 34 19.22 -2.48 2.44
N ASP A 35 18.02 -2.54 1.86
CA ASP A 35 17.18 -1.36 1.57
C ASP A 35 15.70 -1.70 1.67
N VAL A 36 14.86 -0.66 1.68
CA VAL A 36 13.41 -0.81 1.66
C VAL A 36 12.93 -1.33 0.31
N CYS A 37 11.76 -1.96 0.30
CA CYS A 37 11.06 -2.37 -0.94
C CYS A 37 11.84 -3.31 -1.86
N CYS A 38 12.76 -4.12 -1.34
CA CYS A 38 13.56 -5.05 -2.15
C CYS A 38 12.80 -6.31 -2.62
N GLY A 39 11.60 -6.56 -2.10
CA GLY A 39 10.78 -7.73 -2.45
C GLY A 39 9.69 -7.40 -3.48
N THR A 40 8.47 -7.88 -3.22
CA THR A 40 7.30 -7.73 -4.09
C THR A 40 6.95 -6.28 -4.42
N SER A 41 7.21 -5.34 -3.52
CA SER A 41 6.95 -3.90 -3.75
C SER A 41 7.80 -3.31 -4.88
N LYS A 42 8.95 -3.90 -5.18
CA LYS A 42 9.80 -3.53 -6.30
C LYS A 42 9.43 -4.29 -7.58
N ALA A 43 8.94 -5.51 -7.44
CA ALA A 43 8.73 -6.45 -8.52
C ALA A 43 7.22 -6.69 -8.78
N ASN A 44 6.54 -5.68 -9.29
CA ASN A 44 5.13 -5.76 -9.68
C ASN A 44 4.86 -4.84 -10.88
N SER A 45 3.64 -4.89 -11.41
CA SER A 45 3.24 -4.13 -12.60
C SER A 45 2.82 -2.68 -12.32
N ALA A 46 2.87 -2.24 -11.07
CA ALA A 46 2.52 -0.87 -10.63
C ALA A 46 1.11 -0.43 -11.07
N ILE A 47 0.14 -1.35 -11.00
CA ILE A 47 -1.26 -1.08 -11.32
C ILE A 47 -2.04 -0.86 -10.03
N ILE A 48 -2.73 0.27 -9.93
CA ILE A 48 -3.68 0.54 -8.87
C ILE A 48 -4.98 -0.19 -9.20
N HIS A 49 -5.33 -1.20 -8.42
CA HIS A 49 -6.51 -2.01 -8.67
C HIS A 49 -7.80 -1.23 -8.47
N ALA A 50 -8.76 -1.42 -9.40
CA ALA A 50 -10.07 -0.76 -9.35
C ALA A 50 -11.06 -1.42 -8.37
N GLY A 51 -10.82 -2.69 -8.01
CA GLY A 51 -11.65 -3.42 -7.04
C GLY A 51 -12.55 -4.50 -7.63
N HIS A 52 -12.61 -4.66 -8.96
CA HIS A 52 -13.47 -5.64 -9.63
C HIS A 52 -13.02 -7.10 -9.49
N ASP A 53 -11.75 -7.31 -9.16
CA ASP A 53 -11.11 -8.64 -9.08
C ASP A 53 -11.43 -9.40 -7.80
N ALA A 54 -11.77 -8.70 -6.74
CA ALA A 54 -11.98 -9.30 -5.44
C ALA A 54 -13.44 -9.79 -5.27
N LYS A 55 -13.59 -10.94 -4.57
CA LYS A 55 -14.91 -11.49 -4.27
C LYS A 55 -15.78 -10.42 -3.57
N PRO A 56 -16.99 -10.14 -4.08
CA PRO A 56 -17.92 -9.21 -3.44
C PRO A 56 -18.17 -9.53 -1.96
N GLY A 57 -18.22 -8.49 -1.12
CA GLY A 57 -18.43 -8.63 0.32
C GLY A 57 -17.18 -9.00 1.13
N SER A 58 -16.05 -9.28 0.48
CA SER A 58 -14.78 -9.57 1.18
C SER A 58 -14.08 -8.30 1.67
N LEU A 59 -13.24 -8.45 2.70
CA LEU A 59 -12.36 -7.36 3.15
C LEU A 59 -11.42 -6.91 2.03
N LYS A 60 -10.97 -7.83 1.19
CA LYS A 60 -10.15 -7.50 0.01
C LYS A 60 -10.88 -6.55 -0.93
N ALA A 61 -12.16 -6.81 -1.24
CA ALA A 61 -12.96 -5.94 -2.10
C ALA A 61 -13.12 -4.55 -1.47
N ARG A 62 -13.46 -4.49 -0.19
CA ARG A 62 -13.64 -3.24 0.55
C ARG A 62 -12.38 -2.39 0.56
N PHE A 63 -11.25 -2.97 0.96
CA PHE A 63 -10.00 -2.23 1.08
C PHE A 63 -9.34 -1.92 -0.26
N ASN A 64 -9.60 -2.72 -1.28
CA ASN A 64 -9.16 -2.44 -2.64
C ASN A 64 -9.78 -1.13 -3.18
N VAL A 65 -11.10 -0.99 -3.06
CA VAL A 65 -11.80 0.25 -3.46
C VAL A 65 -11.32 1.43 -2.61
N ARG A 66 -11.26 1.25 -1.30
CA ARG A 66 -10.81 2.32 -0.39
C ARG A 66 -9.36 2.74 -0.65
N GLY A 67 -8.47 1.79 -0.92
CA GLY A 67 -7.09 2.08 -1.28
C GLY A 67 -6.97 2.87 -2.58
N ASN A 68 -7.78 2.53 -3.58
CA ASN A 68 -7.84 3.27 -4.84
C ASN A 68 -8.26 4.73 -4.61
N GLU A 69 -9.29 4.97 -3.81
CA GLU A 69 -9.75 6.34 -3.47
C GLU A 69 -8.65 7.16 -2.77
N LEU A 70 -7.85 6.53 -1.93
CA LEU A 70 -6.78 7.21 -1.19
C LEU A 70 -5.56 7.58 -2.04
N MET A 71 -5.44 7.04 -3.25
CA MET A 71 -4.24 7.24 -4.08
C MET A 71 -4.02 8.70 -4.49
N ASP A 72 -5.08 9.47 -4.72
CA ASP A 72 -4.94 10.89 -5.07
C ASP A 72 -4.26 11.67 -3.94
N GLN A 73 -4.70 11.45 -2.70
CA GLN A 73 -4.11 12.09 -1.54
C GLN A 73 -2.70 11.59 -1.26
N LEU A 74 -2.46 10.27 -1.38
CA LEU A 74 -1.14 9.69 -1.21
C LEU A 74 -0.15 10.20 -2.25
N SER A 75 -0.56 10.32 -3.50
CA SER A 75 0.26 10.88 -4.58
C SER A 75 0.68 12.31 -4.27
N ALA A 76 -0.24 13.13 -3.77
CA ALA A 76 0.06 14.50 -3.36
C ALA A 76 1.01 14.54 -2.16
N ASP A 77 0.74 13.74 -1.13
CA ASP A 77 1.53 13.72 0.11
C ASP A 77 2.96 13.19 -0.09
N LEU A 78 3.12 12.17 -0.93
CA LEU A 78 4.39 11.47 -1.15
C LEU A 78 5.09 11.86 -2.45
N ASN A 79 4.47 12.72 -3.24
CA ASN A 79 5.00 13.25 -4.50
C ASN A 79 5.43 12.15 -5.49
N PHE A 80 4.55 11.20 -5.75
CA PHE A 80 4.71 10.23 -6.81
C PHE A 80 3.64 10.40 -7.90
N PRO A 81 3.98 10.23 -9.18
CA PRO A 81 3.01 10.34 -10.26
C PRO A 81 2.19 9.07 -10.43
N PHE A 82 0.92 9.21 -10.80
CA PHE A 82 0.09 8.14 -11.33
C PHE A 82 -0.98 8.70 -12.25
N THR A 83 -1.57 7.87 -13.10
CA THR A 83 -2.59 8.29 -14.05
C THR A 83 -3.83 7.42 -13.93
N ARG A 84 -5.00 8.04 -13.82
CA ARG A 84 -6.30 7.37 -13.86
C ARG A 84 -6.74 7.18 -15.31
N ASN A 85 -6.27 6.12 -15.94
CA ASN A 85 -6.54 5.81 -17.35
C ASN A 85 -7.63 4.76 -17.57
N GLY A 86 -8.23 4.26 -16.47
CA GLY A 86 -9.25 3.23 -16.53
C GLY A 86 -8.74 1.84 -16.89
N SER A 87 -9.65 0.88 -16.91
CA SER A 87 -9.39 -0.49 -17.34
C SER A 87 -10.63 -1.07 -17.99
N LEU A 88 -10.41 -1.98 -18.95
CA LEU A 88 -11.48 -2.72 -19.60
C LEU A 88 -11.46 -4.18 -19.14
N VAL A 89 -12.63 -4.68 -18.76
CA VAL A 89 -12.83 -6.09 -18.42
C VAL A 89 -13.65 -6.72 -19.53
N LEU A 90 -13.07 -7.70 -20.21
CA LEU A 90 -13.75 -8.43 -21.28
C LEU A 90 -14.38 -9.70 -20.69
N CYS A 91 -15.64 -9.93 -21.02
CA CYS A 91 -16.37 -11.14 -20.69
C CYS A 91 -16.75 -11.87 -21.99
N PHE A 92 -16.39 -13.15 -22.07
CA PHE A 92 -16.67 -14.01 -23.23
C PHE A 92 -17.70 -15.07 -22.88
#